data_5be7c64c85f6946fbc0a8d1b5b5ce1a7
#
_entry.id   5be7c64c85f6946fbc0a8d1b5b5ce1a7
#
_cell.length_a   1.000
_cell.length_b   1.000
_cell.length_c   1.000
_cell.angle_alpha   90.00
_cell.angle_beta   90.00
_cell.angle_gamma   90.00
#
_symmetry.space_group_name_H-M   'P 1'
#
loop_
_entity.id
_entity.type
_entity.pdbx_description
1 polymer ?
#
loop_
_entity_poly.entity_id
_entity_poly.type
_entity_poly.pdbx_seq_one_letter_code
_entity_poly.pdbx_strand_id
1 'polypeptide(L)'
;MSIWVLFDLDGTLVDNSEGITKSTQFALDSYGYPNQPMETLKKFIGPPLHESFMEFYGFSKEQAFEAVDRYRVRYKEKGVYENRLYPGMKELLEALKSAGVKLSVSTSKPTVFTEKILKQNGIFELFDQIVGANLDGSMTDKTEVMQEAMRRAGGKENNTFFMVGDRSFDMIGAKNCGVPGIGVYFGFAESGELEEAGAD
;
A
#
# COMPACT_ATOMS: atom_id res chain seq x y z
N MET A 1 -8.17 26.21 6.06
CA MET A 1 -7.96 25.26 4.96
C MET A 1 -6.64 24.56 5.21
N SER A 2 -6.63 23.24 5.37
CA SER A 2 -5.42 22.46 5.64
C SER A 2 -4.95 21.73 4.39
N ILE A 3 -3.63 21.54 4.26
CA ILE A 3 -3.05 20.68 3.24
C ILE A 3 -2.89 19.28 3.84
N TRP A 4 -3.39 18.29 3.13
CA TRP A 4 -3.27 16.87 3.46
C TRP A 4 -2.47 16.13 2.39
N VAL A 5 -1.50 15.34 2.82
CA VAL A 5 -0.80 14.41 1.95
C VAL A 5 -1.19 12.98 2.36
N LEU A 6 -1.77 12.26 1.41
CA LEU A 6 -2.15 10.85 1.54
C LEU A 6 -0.99 10.03 0.98
N PHE A 7 -0.38 9.19 1.78
CA PHE A 7 0.73 8.32 1.37
C PHE A 7 0.25 6.87 1.22
N ASP A 8 0.62 6.22 0.14
CA ASP A 8 0.64 4.76 0.17
C ASP A 8 1.75 4.24 1.10
N LEU A 9 1.73 2.96 1.41
CA LEU A 9 2.68 2.33 2.32
C LEU A 9 3.74 1.53 1.56
N ASP A 10 3.28 0.50 0.82
CA ASP A 10 4.11 -0.52 0.19
C ASP A 10 4.75 0.02 -1.09
N GLY A 11 6.07 0.24 -1.12
CA GLY A 11 6.76 0.86 -2.25
C GLY A 11 6.84 2.39 -2.19
N THR A 12 6.13 3.00 -1.25
CA THR A 12 6.13 4.47 -1.07
C THR A 12 6.80 4.88 0.23
N LEU A 13 6.28 4.47 1.38
CA LEU A 13 6.90 4.73 2.68
C LEU A 13 7.97 3.71 3.02
N VAL A 14 7.70 2.44 2.72
CA VAL A 14 8.58 1.31 3.07
C VAL A 14 8.81 0.37 1.88
N ASP A 15 10.02 -0.17 1.80
CA ASP A 15 10.31 -1.37 1.02
C ASP A 15 10.02 -2.59 1.88
N ASN A 16 8.93 -3.27 1.60
CA ASN A 16 8.51 -4.51 2.25
C ASN A 16 8.46 -5.71 1.29
N SER A 17 9.18 -5.59 0.19
CA SER A 17 9.27 -6.63 -0.84
C SER A 17 9.68 -7.98 -0.26
N GLU A 18 10.62 -8.01 0.69
CA GLU A 18 11.06 -9.23 1.35
C GLU A 18 9.92 -9.95 2.08
N GLY A 19 9.18 -9.23 2.91
CA GLY A 19 8.07 -9.79 3.70
C GLY A 19 6.93 -10.30 2.83
N ILE A 20 6.57 -9.54 1.79
CA ILE A 20 5.50 -9.91 0.86
C ILE A 20 5.92 -11.12 0.02
N THR A 21 7.07 -11.07 -0.66
CA THR A 21 7.50 -12.13 -1.57
C THR A 21 7.72 -13.46 -0.86
N LYS A 22 8.36 -13.45 0.32
CA LYS A 22 8.54 -14.65 1.13
C LYS A 22 7.22 -15.23 1.64
N SER A 23 6.24 -14.38 1.98
CA SER A 23 4.93 -14.87 2.44
C SER A 23 4.07 -15.37 1.28
N THR A 24 4.20 -14.77 0.10
CA THR A 24 3.60 -15.27 -1.14
C THR A 24 4.17 -16.64 -1.50
N GLN A 25 5.51 -16.79 -1.49
CA GLN A 25 6.15 -18.09 -1.74
C GLN A 25 5.67 -19.15 -0.74
N PHE A 26 5.60 -18.81 0.55
CA PHE A 26 5.09 -19.73 1.57
C PHE A 26 3.66 -20.21 1.28
N ALA A 27 2.78 -19.34 0.80
CA ALA A 27 1.45 -19.74 0.37
C ALA A 27 1.50 -20.64 -0.86
N LEU A 28 2.28 -20.28 -1.88
CA LEU A 28 2.42 -21.01 -3.15
C LEU A 28 3.01 -22.41 -2.97
N ASP A 29 3.94 -22.58 -2.03
CA ASP A 29 4.52 -23.91 -1.71
C ASP A 29 3.44 -24.92 -1.35
N SER A 30 2.38 -24.53 -0.67
CA SER A 30 1.26 -25.41 -0.29
C SER A 30 0.36 -25.83 -1.47
N TYR A 31 0.50 -25.15 -2.61
CA TYR A 31 -0.22 -25.46 -3.85
C TYR A 31 0.67 -26.12 -4.91
N GLY A 32 1.89 -26.50 -4.56
CA GLY A 32 2.81 -27.18 -5.47
C GLY A 32 3.57 -26.25 -6.41
N TYR A 33 3.70 -24.97 -6.08
CA TYR A 33 4.49 -23.98 -6.82
C TYR A 33 5.75 -23.55 -6.03
N PRO A 34 6.76 -24.46 -5.83
CA PRO A 34 7.97 -24.11 -5.11
C PRO A 34 8.89 -23.20 -5.96
N ASN A 35 9.76 -22.45 -5.27
CA ASN A 35 10.86 -21.67 -5.88
C ASN A 35 10.42 -20.76 -7.04
N GLN A 36 9.37 -19.99 -6.86
CA GLN A 36 8.92 -19.06 -7.89
C GLN A 36 9.96 -17.96 -8.17
N PRO A 37 10.10 -17.50 -9.42
CA PRO A 37 10.98 -16.39 -9.76
C PRO A 37 10.64 -15.13 -8.96
N MET A 38 11.66 -14.41 -8.49
CA MET A 38 11.48 -13.19 -7.72
C MET A 38 10.63 -12.14 -8.48
N GLU A 39 10.83 -12.03 -9.80
CA GLU A 39 10.05 -11.12 -10.65
C GLU A 39 8.55 -11.45 -10.66
N THR A 40 8.18 -12.72 -10.57
CA THR A 40 6.79 -13.15 -10.45
C THR A 40 6.24 -12.81 -9.06
N LEU A 41 7.03 -13.05 -8.00
CA LEU A 41 6.61 -12.76 -6.63
C LEU A 41 6.44 -11.26 -6.37
N LYS A 42 7.26 -10.41 -6.99
CA LYS A 42 7.13 -8.95 -6.87
C LYS A 42 5.83 -8.41 -7.43
N LYS A 43 5.20 -9.08 -8.40
CA LYS A 43 3.89 -8.68 -8.94
C LYS A 43 2.76 -8.70 -7.91
N PHE A 44 2.96 -9.37 -6.79
CA PHE A 44 2.02 -9.37 -5.66
C PHE A 44 2.10 -8.11 -4.78
N ILE A 45 3.03 -7.19 -5.07
CA ILE A 45 3.19 -5.96 -4.30
C ILE A 45 2.32 -4.87 -4.93
N GLY A 46 1.36 -4.37 -4.18
CA GLY A 46 0.41 -3.33 -4.60
C GLY A 46 -1.01 -3.85 -4.81
N PRO A 47 -1.25 -4.80 -5.74
CA PRO A 47 -2.59 -5.31 -5.98
C PRO A 47 -3.18 -6.08 -4.79
N PRO A 48 -4.52 -6.21 -4.72
CA PRO A 48 -5.17 -7.12 -3.77
C PRO A 48 -4.68 -8.56 -3.96
N LEU A 49 -4.20 -9.20 -2.89
CA LEU A 49 -3.56 -10.53 -2.97
C LEU A 49 -4.44 -11.60 -3.63
N HIS A 50 -5.75 -11.62 -3.34
CA HIS A 50 -6.65 -12.61 -3.93
C HIS A 50 -6.76 -12.45 -5.45
N GLU A 51 -6.77 -11.23 -5.97
CA GLU A 51 -6.76 -10.96 -7.40
C GLU A 51 -5.46 -11.44 -8.04
N SER A 52 -4.31 -11.17 -7.40
CA SER A 52 -3.00 -11.64 -7.87
C SER A 52 -2.91 -13.17 -7.94
N PHE A 53 -3.45 -13.90 -6.96
CA PHE A 53 -3.48 -15.36 -7.02
C PHE A 53 -4.37 -15.89 -8.16
N MET A 54 -5.51 -15.22 -8.41
CA MET A 54 -6.39 -15.57 -9.52
C MET A 54 -5.73 -15.28 -10.87
N GLU A 55 -5.13 -14.10 -11.02
CA GLU A 55 -4.54 -13.63 -12.28
C GLU A 55 -3.28 -14.42 -12.65
N PHE A 56 -2.34 -14.59 -11.71
CA PHE A 56 -1.02 -15.15 -12.03
C PHE A 56 -0.95 -16.68 -11.94
N TYR A 57 -1.87 -17.30 -11.18
CA TYR A 57 -1.87 -18.75 -10.96
C TYR A 57 -3.18 -19.44 -11.34
N GLY A 58 -4.16 -18.70 -11.84
CA GLY A 58 -5.46 -19.25 -12.28
C GLY A 58 -6.28 -19.87 -11.15
N PHE A 59 -6.08 -19.43 -9.91
CA PHE A 59 -6.84 -19.94 -8.77
C PHE A 59 -8.32 -19.58 -8.89
N SER A 60 -9.20 -20.48 -8.44
CA SER A 60 -10.59 -20.10 -8.22
C SER A 60 -10.67 -19.05 -7.11
N LYS A 61 -11.81 -18.39 -7.01
CA LYS A 61 -12.03 -17.39 -5.94
C LYS A 61 -11.79 -18.00 -4.55
N GLU A 62 -12.31 -19.19 -4.31
CA GLU A 62 -12.17 -19.91 -3.05
C GLU A 62 -10.70 -20.24 -2.76
N GLN A 63 -9.98 -20.78 -3.76
CA GLN A 63 -8.56 -21.08 -3.65
C GLN A 63 -7.71 -19.82 -3.39
N ALA A 64 -8.05 -18.70 -4.04
CA ALA A 64 -7.35 -17.45 -3.86
C ALA A 64 -7.49 -16.91 -2.41
N PHE A 65 -8.69 -16.96 -1.84
CA PHE A 65 -8.90 -16.57 -0.44
C PHE A 65 -8.19 -17.51 0.54
N GLU A 66 -8.20 -18.81 0.29
CA GLU A 66 -7.44 -19.78 1.09
C GLU A 66 -5.92 -19.50 1.00
N ALA A 67 -5.40 -19.17 -0.19
CA ALA A 67 -4.00 -18.80 -0.37
C ALA A 67 -3.65 -17.50 0.39
N VAL A 68 -4.55 -16.52 0.42
CA VAL A 68 -4.40 -15.30 1.24
C VAL A 68 -4.33 -15.65 2.73
N ASP A 69 -5.14 -16.58 3.22
CA ASP A 69 -5.07 -17.01 4.62
C ASP A 69 -3.73 -17.70 4.94
N ARG A 70 -3.23 -18.55 4.04
CA ARG A 70 -1.88 -19.14 4.18
C ARG A 70 -0.78 -18.09 4.13
N TYR A 71 -0.85 -17.13 3.22
CA TYR A 71 0.05 -15.98 3.19
C TYR A 71 0.07 -15.27 4.55
N ARG A 72 -1.11 -15.00 5.12
CA ARG A 72 -1.27 -14.29 6.40
C ARG A 72 -0.68 -15.04 7.59
N VAL A 73 -0.64 -16.38 7.57
CA VAL A 73 0.03 -17.16 8.62
C VAL A 73 1.49 -16.72 8.79
N ARG A 74 2.26 -16.74 7.68
CA ARG A 74 3.66 -16.31 7.72
C ARG A 74 3.80 -14.80 7.90
N TYR A 75 2.95 -14.03 7.21
CA TYR A 75 3.06 -12.56 7.20
C TYR A 75 2.88 -11.96 8.59
N LYS A 76 1.91 -12.44 9.37
CA LYS A 76 1.67 -11.98 10.75
C LYS A 76 2.85 -12.18 11.69
N GLU A 77 3.56 -13.29 11.54
CA GLU A 77 4.65 -13.71 12.45
C GLU A 77 6.00 -13.13 12.03
N LYS A 78 6.26 -13.06 10.73
CA LYS A 78 7.57 -12.70 10.18
C LYS A 78 7.49 -11.57 9.15
N GLY A 79 6.68 -11.74 8.11
CA GLY A 79 6.67 -10.85 6.96
C GLY A 79 6.39 -9.39 7.30
N VAL A 80 5.53 -9.13 8.29
CA VAL A 80 5.21 -7.78 8.75
C VAL A 80 6.42 -7.02 9.30
N TYR A 81 7.47 -7.73 9.71
CA TYR A 81 8.71 -7.17 10.24
C TYR A 81 9.85 -7.16 9.21
N GLU A 82 9.69 -7.83 8.09
CA GLU A 82 10.67 -7.88 6.99
C GLU A 82 10.44 -6.70 6.04
N ASN A 83 10.69 -5.49 6.53
CA ASN A 83 10.54 -4.24 5.80
C ASN A 83 11.57 -3.21 6.28
N ARG A 84 11.76 -2.17 5.49
CA ARG A 84 12.63 -1.03 5.83
C ARG A 84 12.05 0.26 5.27
N LEU A 85 12.25 1.35 5.99
CA LEU A 85 11.90 2.68 5.52
C LEU A 85 12.77 3.06 4.33
N TYR A 86 12.20 3.75 3.34
CA TYR A 86 13.02 4.34 2.29
C TYR A 86 13.92 5.44 2.85
N PRO A 87 15.17 5.57 2.34
CA PRO A 87 16.10 6.61 2.82
C PRO A 87 15.50 8.02 2.70
N GLY A 88 15.62 8.83 3.74
CA GLY A 88 15.11 10.20 3.78
C GLY A 88 13.61 10.33 4.07
N MET A 89 12.88 9.22 4.16
CA MET A 89 11.41 9.26 4.33
C MET A 89 11.01 9.86 5.69
N LYS A 90 11.71 9.49 6.76
CA LYS A 90 11.39 10.02 8.09
C LYS A 90 11.61 11.53 8.15
N GLU A 91 12.72 12.00 7.62
CA GLU A 91 13.07 13.41 7.54
C GLU A 91 12.06 14.20 6.70
N LEU A 92 11.59 13.63 5.59
CA LEU A 92 10.53 14.22 4.77
C LEU A 92 9.22 14.38 5.57
N LEU A 93 8.78 13.33 6.25
CA LEU A 93 7.54 13.36 7.04
C LEU A 93 7.63 14.38 8.17
N GLU A 94 8.76 14.45 8.88
CA GLU A 94 9.02 15.44 9.93
C GLU A 94 9.02 16.87 9.38
N ALA A 95 9.61 17.10 8.21
CA ALA A 95 9.61 18.41 7.56
C ALA A 95 8.19 18.84 7.13
N LEU A 96 7.40 17.94 6.56
CA LEU A 96 6.00 18.22 6.20
C LEU A 96 5.17 18.56 7.44
N LYS A 97 5.31 17.80 8.52
CA LYS A 97 4.64 18.11 9.81
C LYS A 97 5.03 19.48 10.34
N SER A 98 6.32 19.80 10.30
CA SER A 98 6.85 21.10 10.76
C SER A 98 6.32 22.26 9.92
N ALA A 99 6.02 22.03 8.65
CA ALA A 99 5.37 22.99 7.75
C ALA A 99 3.83 23.08 7.95
N GLY A 100 3.26 22.34 8.91
CA GLY A 100 1.82 22.35 9.20
C GLY A 100 0.98 21.48 8.26
N VAL A 101 1.63 20.62 7.45
CA VAL A 101 0.94 19.67 6.58
C VAL A 101 0.39 18.53 7.42
N LYS A 102 -0.84 18.10 7.11
CA LYS A 102 -1.48 16.94 7.70
C LYS A 102 -1.14 15.68 6.91
N LEU A 103 -0.80 14.60 7.61
CA LEU A 103 -0.35 13.36 6.99
C LEU A 103 -1.35 12.23 7.23
N SER A 104 -1.69 11.53 6.16
CA SER A 104 -2.50 10.32 6.21
C SER A 104 -1.78 9.16 5.54
N VAL A 105 -1.84 7.97 6.10
CA VAL A 105 -1.62 6.76 5.32
C VAL A 105 -2.92 6.34 4.67
N SER A 106 -2.88 6.03 3.37
CA SER A 106 -4.03 5.60 2.56
C SER A 106 -3.61 4.43 1.68
N THR A 107 -3.80 3.20 2.18
CA THR A 107 -3.22 1.99 1.60
C THR A 107 -4.23 0.85 1.46
N SER A 108 -4.07 0.03 0.42
CA SER A 108 -4.83 -1.22 0.25
C SER A 108 -4.38 -2.33 1.22
N LYS A 109 -3.31 -2.09 1.99
CA LYS A 109 -2.88 -2.99 3.05
C LYS A 109 -3.81 -2.91 4.26
N PRO A 110 -4.13 -4.04 4.92
CA PRO A 110 -4.94 -4.01 6.14
C PRO A 110 -4.35 -3.11 7.25
N THR A 111 -5.21 -2.26 7.83
CA THR A 111 -4.84 -1.26 8.85
C THR A 111 -4.00 -1.85 9.98
N VAL A 112 -4.33 -3.05 10.46
CA VAL A 112 -3.61 -3.71 11.55
C VAL A 112 -2.16 -4.04 11.24
N PHE A 113 -1.83 -4.31 9.96
CA PHE A 113 -0.45 -4.52 9.52
C PHE A 113 0.25 -3.19 9.26
N THR A 114 -0.47 -2.24 8.69
CA THR A 114 0.01 -0.87 8.46
C THR A 114 0.51 -0.25 9.75
N GLU A 115 -0.30 -0.26 10.80
CA GLU A 115 0.10 0.28 12.11
C GLU A 115 1.36 -0.39 12.70
N LYS A 116 1.47 -1.72 12.58
CA LYS A 116 2.65 -2.45 13.04
C LYS A 116 3.92 -1.99 12.31
N ILE A 117 3.85 -1.84 10.99
CA ILE A 117 4.97 -1.39 10.16
C ILE A 117 5.37 0.03 10.55
N LEU A 118 4.41 0.95 10.69
CA LEU A 118 4.68 2.34 11.06
C LEU A 118 5.31 2.45 12.46
N LYS A 119 4.81 1.67 13.43
CA LYS A 119 5.37 1.62 14.80
C LYS A 119 6.78 1.06 14.82
N GLN A 120 7.05 -0.03 14.08
CA GLN A 120 8.38 -0.62 13.95
C GLN A 120 9.41 0.38 13.38
N ASN A 121 8.99 1.18 12.40
CA ASN A 121 9.84 2.17 11.75
C ASN A 121 9.90 3.52 12.48
N GLY A 122 9.21 3.67 13.60
CA GLY A 122 9.23 4.88 14.44
C GLY A 122 8.64 6.13 13.76
N ILE A 123 7.64 5.93 12.87
CA ILE A 123 6.96 7.01 12.14
C ILE A 123 5.45 7.05 12.40
N PHE A 124 4.91 6.16 13.24
CA PHE A 124 3.47 6.08 13.52
C PHE A 124 2.88 7.41 14.00
N GLU A 125 3.55 8.06 14.95
CA GLU A 125 3.10 9.31 15.58
C GLU A 125 3.18 10.55 14.63
N LEU A 126 3.79 10.40 13.46
CA LEU A 126 3.83 11.46 12.46
C LEU A 126 2.52 11.59 11.69
N PHE A 127 1.70 10.55 11.64
CA PHE A 127 0.45 10.54 10.90
C PHE A 127 -0.73 11.01 11.74
N ASP A 128 -1.55 11.91 11.18
CA ASP A 128 -2.79 12.40 11.80
C ASP A 128 -3.91 11.36 11.67
N GLN A 129 -3.82 10.48 10.67
CA GLN A 129 -4.73 9.34 10.49
C GLN A 129 -4.09 8.21 9.68
N ILE A 130 -4.60 7.00 9.87
CA ILE A 130 -4.22 5.81 9.11
C ILE A 130 -5.50 5.16 8.59
N VAL A 131 -5.58 5.03 7.28
CA VAL A 131 -6.70 4.39 6.59
C VAL A 131 -6.14 3.28 5.71
N GLY A 132 -6.52 2.07 6.00
CA GLY A 132 -6.15 0.88 5.25
C GLY A 132 -7.35 -0.02 5.05
N ALA A 133 -7.18 -1.07 4.25
CA ALA A 133 -8.20 -2.08 4.03
C ALA A 133 -8.63 -2.79 5.34
N ASN A 134 -9.75 -3.49 5.26
CA ASN A 134 -10.20 -4.38 6.31
C ASN A 134 -9.62 -5.81 6.13
N LEU A 135 -9.53 -6.56 7.22
CA LEU A 135 -9.06 -7.96 7.16
C LEU A 135 -10.02 -8.91 6.42
N ASP A 136 -11.28 -8.56 6.33
CA ASP A 136 -12.28 -9.33 5.60
C ASP A 136 -12.19 -9.19 4.07
N GLY A 137 -11.26 -8.34 3.59
CA GLY A 137 -11.04 -8.08 2.17
C GLY A 137 -11.91 -6.96 1.60
N SER A 138 -12.67 -6.25 2.43
CA SER A 138 -13.38 -5.04 2.02
C SER A 138 -12.47 -3.82 2.09
N MET A 139 -12.85 -2.76 1.36
CA MET A 139 -12.11 -1.49 1.28
C MET A 139 -10.66 -1.68 0.79
N THR A 140 -10.47 -2.53 -0.22
CA THR A 140 -9.17 -2.78 -0.85
C THR A 140 -8.90 -1.89 -2.05
N ASP A 141 -9.95 -1.34 -2.67
CA ASP A 141 -9.82 -0.39 -3.77
C ASP A 141 -9.21 0.93 -3.30
N LYS A 142 -8.21 1.43 -4.02
CA LYS A 142 -7.48 2.65 -3.63
C LYS A 142 -8.40 3.87 -3.59
N THR A 143 -9.37 3.96 -4.50
CA THR A 143 -10.33 5.07 -4.53
C THR A 143 -11.18 5.08 -3.26
N GLU A 144 -11.68 3.89 -2.83
CA GLU A 144 -12.48 3.77 -1.60
C GLU A 144 -11.68 4.18 -0.36
N VAL A 145 -10.43 3.70 -0.26
CA VAL A 145 -9.52 4.05 0.84
C VAL A 145 -9.26 5.56 0.90
N MET A 146 -8.98 6.18 -0.24
CA MET A 146 -8.75 7.62 -0.33
C MET A 146 -10.01 8.43 0.02
N GLN A 147 -11.18 8.03 -0.49
CA GLN A 147 -12.45 8.68 -0.17
C GLN A 147 -12.71 8.64 1.33
N GLU A 148 -12.46 7.51 1.98
CA GLU A 148 -12.62 7.39 3.44
C GLU A 148 -11.61 8.28 4.19
N ALA A 149 -10.34 8.33 3.74
CA ALA A 149 -9.34 9.22 4.32
C ALA A 149 -9.75 10.70 4.21
N MET A 150 -10.22 11.09 3.03
CA MET A 150 -10.68 12.47 2.79
C MET A 150 -11.94 12.80 3.60
N ARG A 151 -12.87 11.86 3.72
CA ARG A 151 -14.07 12.02 4.55
C ARG A 151 -13.72 12.23 6.04
N ARG A 152 -12.80 11.43 6.58
CA ARG A 152 -12.30 11.57 7.96
C ARG A 152 -11.62 12.92 8.20
N ALA A 153 -10.92 13.43 7.18
CA ALA A 153 -10.25 14.74 7.22
C ALA A 153 -11.22 15.93 7.12
N GLY A 154 -12.51 15.70 6.88
CA GLY A 154 -13.53 16.78 6.75
C GLY A 154 -13.79 17.25 5.32
N GLY A 155 -13.35 16.46 4.31
CA GLY A 155 -13.68 16.68 2.90
C GLY A 155 -12.91 17.80 2.21
N LYS A 156 -13.12 17.91 0.89
CA LYS A 156 -12.44 18.87 0.01
C LYS A 156 -12.88 20.32 0.22
N GLU A 157 -14.05 20.54 0.76
CA GLU A 157 -14.56 21.90 0.97
C GLU A 157 -13.67 22.73 1.91
N ASN A 158 -12.98 22.03 2.82
CA ASN A 158 -12.13 22.66 3.83
C ASN A 158 -10.63 22.31 3.69
N ASN A 159 -10.27 21.44 2.74
CA ASN A 159 -8.92 20.91 2.64
C ASN A 159 -8.47 20.74 1.19
N THR A 160 -7.16 20.83 0.98
CA THR A 160 -6.48 20.44 -0.26
C THR A 160 -5.79 19.10 -0.02
N PHE A 161 -5.95 18.14 -0.94
CA PHE A 161 -5.39 16.81 -0.84
C PHE A 161 -4.42 16.52 -1.98
N PHE A 162 -3.38 15.75 -1.67
CA PHE A 162 -2.45 15.16 -2.63
C PHE A 162 -2.31 13.68 -2.31
N MET A 163 -2.20 12.82 -3.34
CA MET A 163 -1.83 11.41 -3.17
C MET A 163 -0.38 11.23 -3.57
N VAL A 164 0.38 10.48 -2.77
CA VAL A 164 1.75 10.05 -3.08
C VAL A 164 1.76 8.54 -3.10
N GLY A 165 2.18 7.95 -4.22
CA GLY A 165 2.20 6.50 -4.39
C GLY A 165 3.15 6.08 -5.50
N ASP A 166 3.41 4.78 -5.58
CA ASP A 166 4.37 4.20 -6.52
C ASP A 166 3.71 3.29 -7.58
N ARG A 167 2.38 3.13 -7.55
CA ARG A 167 1.68 2.29 -8.50
C ARG A 167 0.56 3.04 -9.23
N SER A 168 0.17 2.50 -10.38
CA SER A 168 -0.98 3.00 -11.17
C SER A 168 -2.27 3.11 -10.34
N PHE A 169 -2.49 2.21 -9.40
CA PHE A 169 -3.65 2.25 -8.49
C PHE A 169 -3.75 3.55 -7.71
N ASP A 170 -2.61 4.10 -7.26
CA ASP A 170 -2.55 5.37 -6.52
C ASP A 170 -2.94 6.54 -7.41
N MET A 171 -2.42 6.57 -8.62
CA MET A 171 -2.71 7.63 -9.61
C MET A 171 -4.15 7.56 -10.08
N ILE A 172 -4.67 6.36 -10.35
CA ILE A 172 -6.09 6.15 -10.71
C ILE A 172 -6.98 6.57 -9.54
N GLY A 173 -6.64 6.18 -8.30
CA GLY A 173 -7.36 6.60 -7.10
C GLY A 173 -7.38 8.12 -6.93
N ALA A 174 -6.24 8.79 -7.13
CA ALA A 174 -6.11 10.24 -7.10
C ALA A 174 -7.02 10.90 -8.14
N LYS A 175 -6.97 10.43 -9.39
CA LYS A 175 -7.82 10.91 -10.48
C LYS A 175 -9.31 10.74 -10.16
N ASN A 176 -9.72 9.57 -9.69
CA ASN A 176 -11.13 9.29 -9.34
C ASN A 176 -11.61 10.15 -8.17
N CYS A 177 -10.71 10.46 -7.22
CA CYS A 177 -10.97 11.40 -6.15
C CYS A 177 -10.84 12.87 -6.58
N GLY A 178 -10.36 13.17 -7.78
CA GLY A 178 -10.14 14.52 -8.30
C GLY A 178 -9.12 15.29 -7.45
N VAL A 179 -7.99 14.67 -7.12
CA VAL A 179 -6.84 15.25 -6.42
C VAL A 179 -5.57 14.96 -7.20
N PRO A 180 -4.52 15.80 -7.11
CA PRO A 180 -3.22 15.53 -7.73
C PRO A 180 -2.62 14.23 -7.22
N GLY A 181 -2.00 13.47 -8.14
CA GLY A 181 -1.30 12.23 -7.86
C GLY A 181 0.20 12.34 -8.15
N ILE A 182 1.00 12.28 -7.11
CA ILE A 182 2.47 12.36 -7.18
C ILE A 182 3.04 10.95 -7.24
N GLY A 183 3.56 10.57 -8.40
CA GLY A 183 4.19 9.27 -8.60
C GLY A 183 5.65 9.24 -8.11
N VAL A 184 6.06 8.17 -7.41
CA VAL A 184 7.44 7.98 -6.97
C VAL A 184 8.05 6.76 -7.67
N TYR A 185 9.23 6.92 -8.27
CA TYR A 185 9.86 5.89 -9.10
C TYR A 185 10.76 4.91 -8.34
N PHE A 186 11.00 5.14 -7.07
CA PHE A 186 11.84 4.23 -6.26
C PHE A 186 11.10 3.00 -5.72
N GLY A 187 9.79 2.92 -5.96
CA GLY A 187 8.92 1.81 -5.57
C GLY A 187 8.89 0.66 -6.59
N PHE A 188 7.72 0.14 -6.87
CA PHE A 188 7.49 -1.08 -7.65
C PHE A 188 6.80 -0.84 -9.01
N ALA A 189 6.61 0.44 -9.42
CA ALA A 189 6.05 0.74 -10.74
C ALA A 189 6.91 0.17 -11.87
N GLU A 190 6.25 -0.34 -12.89
CA GLU A 190 6.91 -0.65 -14.16
C GLU A 190 7.19 0.64 -14.95
N SER A 191 8.09 0.55 -15.92
CA SER A 191 8.43 1.73 -16.76
C SER A 191 7.20 2.22 -17.51
N GLY A 192 6.85 3.49 -17.36
CA GLY A 192 5.69 4.13 -17.99
C GLY A 192 4.36 3.96 -17.23
N GLU A 193 4.32 3.11 -16.20
CA GLU A 193 3.09 2.82 -15.44
C GLU A 193 2.47 4.09 -14.83
N LEU A 194 3.30 4.93 -14.24
CA LEU A 194 2.84 6.12 -13.53
C LEU A 194 2.33 7.20 -14.51
N GLU A 195 3.04 7.41 -15.61
CA GLU A 195 2.66 8.38 -16.65
C GLU A 195 1.37 7.97 -17.34
N GLU A 196 1.23 6.68 -17.71
CA GLU A 196 0.00 6.14 -18.31
C GLU A 196 -1.19 6.24 -17.37
N ALA A 197 -0.98 6.10 -16.08
CA ALA A 197 -2.01 6.27 -15.06
C ALA A 197 -2.34 7.74 -14.74
N GLY A 198 -1.54 8.69 -15.27
CA GLY A 198 -1.76 10.13 -15.15
C GLY A 198 -1.18 10.73 -13.89
N ALA A 199 0.04 10.35 -13.51
CA ALA A 199 0.80 11.05 -12.47
C ALA A 199 1.06 12.52 -12.88
N ASP A 200 0.98 13.44 -11.88
CA ASP A 200 1.24 14.88 -12.06
C ASP A 200 2.73 15.23 -11.91
#